data_ada0eeab681b21c0bb3f150818cf5391
#
_entry.id   ada0eeab681b21c0bb3f150818cf5391
#
_cell.length_a   1.000
_cell.length_b   1.000
_cell.length_c   1.000
_cell.angle_alpha   90.00
_cell.angle_beta   90.00
_cell.angle_gamma   90.00
#
_symmetry.space_group_name_H-M   'P 1'
#
loop_
_entity.id
_entity.type
_entity.pdbx_description
1 polymer ?
#
loop_
_entity_poly.entity_id
_entity_poly.type
_entity_poly.pdbx_seq_one_letter_code
_entity_poly.pdbx_strand_id
1 'polypeptide(L)'
;KMVKNTGQVQQYYVENSHEAIIPREIFMQVQEELIQRRIVHTSPNGKNRTFSCIHCFSNMIVCGGCGEVFRRVHWNNRGKKSVVWRCVSRLENTGLFCEARTVLESTLEQVMVTAINQALCEKDQFLITLQKNIETVICHKNSHTLTAIDKRLTELQAELLKLASSKADYEKVGDEIYRLREEKQKAQVENLGRDELQKRINDMSAFLQEQPTALVQYDEALVRRLIEKVIVYENKFTVEFKSGVTVDVNE
;
A
#
# COMPACT_ATOMS: atom_id res chain seq x y z
N LYS A 1 -39.31 14.65 2.39
CA LYS A 1 -38.61 13.38 2.18
C LYS A 1 -37.14 13.70 1.92
N MET A 2 -36.25 13.27 2.80
CA MET A 2 -34.82 13.46 2.57
C MET A 2 -34.37 12.57 1.43
N VAL A 3 -33.69 13.13 0.44
CA VAL A 3 -33.15 12.41 -0.72
C VAL A 3 -31.64 12.61 -0.73
N LYS A 4 -30.90 11.57 -1.07
CA LYS A 4 -29.45 11.64 -1.22
C LYS A 4 -29.10 12.58 -2.38
N ASN A 5 -28.22 13.56 -2.14
CA ASN A 5 -27.76 14.44 -3.20
C ASN A 5 -26.86 13.64 -4.15
N THR A 6 -27.30 13.48 -5.40
CA THR A 6 -26.57 12.80 -6.48
C THR A 6 -26.02 13.78 -7.51
N GLY A 7 -25.69 15.01 -7.06
CA GLY A 7 -25.15 16.08 -7.94
C GLY A 7 -26.18 17.17 -8.28
N GLN A 8 -27.40 17.10 -7.74
CA GLN A 8 -28.45 18.08 -8.00
C GLN A 8 -28.22 19.42 -7.30
N VAL A 9 -27.51 19.40 -6.16
CA VAL A 9 -27.12 20.57 -5.38
C VAL A 9 -25.62 20.58 -5.24
N GLN A 10 -24.99 21.73 -5.48
CA GLN A 10 -23.57 21.91 -5.35
C GLN A 10 -23.11 21.61 -3.92
N GLN A 11 -22.10 20.77 -3.76
CA GLN A 11 -21.51 20.45 -2.47
C GLN A 11 -20.20 21.22 -2.29
N TYR A 12 -20.04 21.84 -1.14
CA TYR A 12 -18.82 22.54 -0.76
C TYR A 12 -18.14 21.77 0.37
N TYR A 13 -16.85 21.55 0.23
CA TYR A 13 -16.04 21.02 1.31
C TYR A 13 -15.44 22.19 2.09
N VAL A 14 -15.76 22.28 3.37
CA VAL A 14 -15.23 23.32 4.26
C VAL A 14 -14.29 22.64 5.24
N GLU A 15 -13.00 23.02 5.17
CA GLU A 15 -11.99 22.53 6.11
C GLU A 15 -12.11 23.28 7.45
N ASN A 16 -11.78 22.59 8.54
CA ASN A 16 -11.74 23.15 9.91
C ASN A 16 -13.04 23.79 10.37
N SER A 17 -14.21 23.27 9.94
CA SER A 17 -15.52 23.76 10.37
C SER A 17 -15.83 23.51 11.85
N HIS A 18 -15.13 22.58 12.47
CA HIS A 18 -15.21 22.24 13.90
C HIS A 18 -13.89 21.62 14.37
N GLU A 19 -13.67 21.58 15.68
CA GLU A 19 -12.52 20.92 16.28
C GLU A 19 -12.56 19.41 15.97
N ALA A 20 -11.41 18.85 15.61
CA ALA A 20 -11.32 17.46 15.24
C ALA A 20 -11.50 16.55 16.47
N ILE A 21 -12.44 15.60 16.41
CA ILE A 21 -12.69 14.59 17.45
C ILE A 21 -11.52 13.61 17.54
N ILE A 22 -10.90 13.31 16.40
CA ILE A 22 -9.74 12.42 16.28
C ILE A 22 -8.65 13.18 15.51
N PRO A 23 -7.39 13.17 15.96
CA PRO A 23 -6.28 13.75 15.20
C PRO A 23 -6.26 13.23 13.76
N ARG A 24 -6.02 14.13 12.79
CA ARG A 24 -6.03 13.80 11.35
C ARG A 24 -5.10 12.63 11.02
N GLU A 25 -3.95 12.55 11.69
CA GLU A 25 -2.97 11.50 11.50
C GLU A 25 -3.52 10.11 11.86
N ILE A 26 -4.19 10.00 13.01
CA ILE A 26 -4.84 8.75 13.44
C ILE A 26 -5.98 8.39 12.48
N PHE A 27 -6.77 9.36 12.05
CA PHE A 27 -7.84 9.13 11.07
C PHE A 27 -7.29 8.57 9.75
N MET A 28 -6.21 9.14 9.23
CA MET A 28 -5.57 8.68 7.99
C MET A 28 -5.00 7.27 8.15
N GLN A 29 -4.33 6.96 9.26
CA GLN A 29 -3.85 5.61 9.55
C GLN A 29 -4.98 4.58 9.57
N VAL A 30 -6.11 4.93 10.18
CA VAL A 30 -7.31 4.05 10.19
C VAL A 30 -7.86 3.87 8.78
N GLN A 31 -7.89 4.92 7.95
CA GLN A 31 -8.34 4.80 6.55
C GLN A 31 -7.43 3.89 5.74
N GLU A 32 -6.11 4.01 5.89
CA GLU A 32 -5.12 3.13 5.25
C GLU A 32 -5.34 1.67 5.67
N GLU A 33 -5.51 1.42 6.97
CA GLU A 33 -5.78 0.08 7.49
C GLU A 33 -7.11 -0.49 6.97
N LEU A 34 -8.15 0.33 6.85
CA LEU A 34 -9.44 -0.07 6.27
C LEU A 34 -9.32 -0.43 4.78
N ILE A 35 -8.50 0.31 4.03
CA ILE A 35 -8.23 0.02 2.62
C ILE A 35 -7.48 -1.31 2.51
N GLN A 36 -6.44 -1.51 3.30
CA GLN A 36 -5.67 -2.76 3.31
C GLN A 36 -6.53 -3.97 3.68
N ARG A 37 -7.41 -3.84 4.68
CA ARG A 37 -8.36 -4.89 5.05
C ARG A 37 -9.41 -5.18 3.96
N ARG A 38 -9.64 -4.22 3.07
CA ARG A 38 -10.60 -4.33 1.97
C ARG A 38 -9.98 -4.86 0.68
N ILE A 39 -8.69 -5.21 0.68
CA ILE A 39 -8.01 -5.72 -0.50
C ILE A 39 -8.72 -6.99 -0.96
N VAL A 40 -9.28 -6.90 -2.17
CA VAL A 40 -9.83 -8.03 -2.89
C VAL A 40 -8.68 -8.65 -3.67
N HIS A 41 -8.20 -9.81 -3.23
CA HIS A 41 -7.23 -10.56 -4.01
C HIS A 41 -7.89 -11.09 -5.28
N THR A 42 -7.40 -10.64 -6.42
CA THR A 42 -7.73 -11.27 -7.69
C THR A 42 -6.79 -12.44 -7.88
N SER A 43 -7.33 -13.65 -7.77
CA SER A 43 -6.60 -14.89 -8.05
C SER A 43 -6.04 -14.87 -9.47
N PRO A 44 -4.91 -15.55 -9.78
CA PRO A 44 -4.44 -15.77 -11.15
C PRO A 44 -5.52 -16.29 -12.10
N ASN A 45 -6.55 -16.96 -11.58
CA ASN A 45 -7.73 -17.42 -12.32
C ASN A 45 -8.82 -16.34 -12.51
N GLY A 46 -8.57 -15.10 -12.20
CA GLY A 46 -9.53 -13.99 -12.34
C GLY A 46 -10.66 -13.96 -11.30
N LYS A 47 -10.66 -14.86 -10.30
CA LYS A 47 -11.67 -14.86 -9.23
C LYS A 47 -11.28 -13.89 -8.12
N ASN A 48 -12.20 -12.99 -7.80
CA ASN A 48 -12.04 -12.09 -6.66
C ASN A 48 -12.31 -12.84 -5.36
N ARG A 49 -11.38 -12.75 -4.40
CA ARG A 49 -11.47 -13.38 -3.09
C ARG A 49 -11.24 -12.34 -2.01
N THR A 50 -12.08 -12.39 -0.98
CA THR A 50 -11.92 -11.61 0.24
C THR A 50 -11.57 -12.56 1.38
N PHE A 51 -10.48 -12.27 2.08
CA PHE A 51 -10.06 -13.03 3.24
C PHE A 51 -10.14 -12.15 4.49
N SER A 52 -10.38 -12.80 5.64
CA SER A 52 -10.33 -12.10 6.93
C SER A 52 -8.91 -11.64 7.23
N CYS A 53 -8.72 -10.36 7.55
CA CYS A 53 -7.43 -9.78 7.93
C CYS A 53 -7.23 -9.73 9.46
N ILE A 54 -7.87 -10.64 10.21
CA ILE A 54 -7.79 -10.70 11.69
C ILE A 54 -6.34 -11.00 12.12
N HIS A 55 -5.67 -11.92 11.42
CA HIS A 55 -4.30 -12.32 11.75
C HIS A 55 -3.29 -11.49 10.95
N CYS A 56 -2.14 -11.20 11.55
CA CYS A 56 -1.08 -10.39 10.95
C CYS A 56 -0.69 -10.87 9.55
N PHE A 57 -0.51 -12.17 9.40
CA PHE A 57 -0.06 -12.77 8.15
C PHE A 57 -1.16 -12.94 7.09
N SER A 58 -2.41 -12.62 7.41
CA SER A 58 -3.52 -12.70 6.44
C SER A 58 -3.29 -11.73 5.28
N ASN A 59 -3.40 -12.23 4.05
CA ASN A 59 -3.11 -11.50 2.80
C ASN A 59 -1.66 -11.02 2.60
N MET A 60 -0.79 -11.25 3.59
CA MET A 60 0.62 -10.86 3.53
C MET A 60 1.48 -11.97 2.92
N ILE A 61 1.09 -13.24 3.05
CA ILE A 61 1.89 -14.38 2.59
C ILE A 61 1.45 -14.80 1.20
N VAL A 62 2.39 -14.82 0.28
CA VAL A 62 2.19 -15.14 -1.14
C VAL A 62 3.04 -16.35 -1.52
N CYS A 63 2.49 -17.22 -2.36
CA CYS A 63 3.21 -18.38 -2.88
C CYS A 63 4.16 -17.98 -4.01
N GLY A 64 5.44 -18.28 -3.88
CA GLY A 64 6.45 -18.00 -4.92
C GLY A 64 6.29 -18.88 -6.18
N GLY A 65 5.54 -20.00 -6.09
CA GLY A 65 5.31 -20.86 -7.23
C GLY A 65 4.08 -20.49 -8.06
N CYS A 66 2.94 -20.22 -7.42
CA CYS A 66 1.68 -19.97 -8.13
C CYS A 66 1.12 -18.55 -7.95
N GLY A 67 1.75 -17.71 -7.14
CA GLY A 67 1.31 -16.33 -6.89
C GLY A 67 0.07 -16.19 -6.00
N GLU A 68 -0.52 -17.29 -5.54
CA GLU A 68 -1.72 -17.28 -4.70
C GLU A 68 -1.37 -17.01 -3.24
N VAL A 69 -2.31 -16.51 -2.46
CA VAL A 69 -2.10 -16.25 -1.04
C VAL A 69 -2.15 -17.54 -0.22
N PHE A 70 -1.54 -17.50 0.95
CA PHE A 70 -1.66 -18.54 1.96
C PHE A 70 -2.83 -18.25 2.89
N ARG A 71 -3.51 -19.33 3.33
CA ARG A 71 -4.60 -19.27 4.30
C ARG A 71 -4.20 -19.98 5.59
N ARG A 72 -4.58 -19.38 6.71
CA ARG A 72 -4.41 -19.93 8.04
C ARG A 72 -5.33 -21.13 8.25
N VAL A 73 -4.78 -22.24 8.72
CA VAL A 73 -5.50 -23.50 8.96
C VAL A 73 -5.11 -24.04 10.33
N HIS A 74 -6.11 -24.43 11.10
CA HIS A 74 -5.89 -25.17 12.33
C HIS A 74 -5.70 -26.65 11.99
N TRP A 75 -4.55 -27.19 12.31
CA TRP A 75 -4.22 -28.59 12.06
C TRP A 75 -4.23 -29.37 13.35
N ASN A 76 -4.94 -30.49 13.35
CA ASN A 76 -4.94 -31.44 14.45
C ASN A 76 -4.36 -32.76 13.96
N ASN A 77 -3.15 -33.06 14.38
CA ASN A 77 -2.48 -34.29 14.04
C ASN A 77 -2.26 -35.12 15.32
N ARG A 78 -3.02 -36.21 15.46
CA ARG A 78 -2.94 -37.14 16.59
C ARG A 78 -3.00 -36.44 17.95
N GLY A 79 -3.91 -35.47 18.12
CA GLY A 79 -4.10 -34.72 19.36
C GLY A 79 -3.18 -33.49 19.52
N LYS A 80 -2.17 -33.34 18.68
CA LYS A 80 -1.35 -32.10 18.66
C LYS A 80 -2.01 -31.04 17.76
N LYS A 81 -2.45 -29.97 18.36
CA LYS A 81 -3.01 -28.83 17.63
C LYS A 81 -1.88 -27.91 17.21
N SER A 82 -1.81 -27.54 15.93
CA SER A 82 -0.87 -26.57 15.39
C SER A 82 -1.60 -25.63 14.44
N VAL A 83 -1.04 -24.44 14.29
CA VAL A 83 -1.51 -23.46 13.31
C VAL A 83 -0.54 -23.46 12.16
N VAL A 84 -1.06 -23.67 10.97
CA VAL A 84 -0.28 -23.74 9.74
C VAL A 84 -0.85 -22.81 8.69
N TRP A 85 0.02 -22.40 7.79
CA TRP A 85 -0.32 -21.63 6.60
C TRP A 85 -0.14 -22.49 5.36
N ARG A 86 -1.16 -22.51 4.49
CA ARG A 86 -1.17 -23.32 3.27
C ARG A 86 -1.65 -22.50 2.09
N CYS A 87 -1.02 -22.69 0.95
CA CYS A 87 -1.42 -22.07 -0.30
C CYS A 87 -2.87 -22.41 -0.65
N VAL A 88 -3.65 -21.39 -1.03
CA VAL A 88 -5.06 -21.52 -1.35
C VAL A 88 -5.28 -22.42 -2.58
N SER A 89 -4.41 -22.36 -3.59
CA SER A 89 -4.46 -23.25 -4.75
C SER A 89 -4.38 -24.74 -4.36
N ARG A 90 -3.57 -25.06 -3.34
CA ARG A 90 -3.44 -26.42 -2.83
C ARG A 90 -4.64 -26.84 -1.96
N LEU A 91 -5.35 -25.87 -1.34
CA LEU A 91 -6.50 -26.16 -0.46
C LEU A 91 -7.81 -26.36 -1.23
N GLU A 92 -8.03 -25.56 -2.26
CA GLU A 92 -9.34 -25.39 -2.89
C GLU A 92 -9.43 -25.97 -4.31
N ASN A 93 -8.41 -26.66 -4.79
CA ASN A 93 -8.36 -27.23 -6.15
C ASN A 93 -8.82 -26.19 -7.22
N THR A 94 -8.15 -25.03 -7.24
CA THR A 94 -8.52 -23.89 -8.07
C THR A 94 -8.25 -24.10 -9.57
N GLY A 95 -7.83 -25.29 -9.96
CA GLY A 95 -7.36 -25.61 -11.32
C GLY A 95 -5.89 -25.27 -11.55
N LEU A 96 -5.23 -24.64 -10.58
CA LEU A 96 -3.78 -24.43 -10.56
C LEU A 96 -3.15 -25.51 -9.70
N PHE A 97 -2.27 -26.33 -10.31
CA PHE A 97 -1.48 -27.28 -9.56
C PHE A 97 -0.39 -26.53 -8.77
N CYS A 98 -0.36 -26.73 -7.46
CA CYS A 98 0.62 -26.10 -6.59
C CYS A 98 1.10 -27.06 -5.52
N GLU A 99 2.41 -27.30 -5.47
CA GLU A 99 3.08 -28.16 -4.47
C GLU A 99 3.67 -27.36 -3.31
N ALA A 100 3.31 -26.08 -3.17
CA ALA A 100 3.84 -25.22 -2.12
C ALA A 100 3.79 -25.91 -0.75
N ARG A 101 4.90 -25.81 -0.02
CA ARG A 101 5.02 -26.37 1.34
C ARG A 101 4.01 -25.79 2.31
N THR A 102 3.72 -26.53 3.35
CA THR A 102 2.94 -26.04 4.49
C THR A 102 3.90 -25.38 5.48
N VAL A 103 3.58 -24.18 5.95
CA VAL A 103 4.42 -23.41 6.85
C VAL A 103 3.75 -23.29 8.21
N LEU A 104 4.49 -23.56 9.29
CA LEU A 104 4.02 -23.34 10.65
C LEU A 104 3.96 -21.83 10.94
N GLU A 105 2.98 -21.40 11.74
CA GLU A 105 2.88 -19.99 12.16
C GLU A 105 4.13 -19.55 12.94
N SER A 106 4.64 -20.42 13.81
CA SER A 106 5.88 -20.15 14.57
C SER A 106 7.12 -19.98 13.67
N THR A 107 7.20 -20.70 12.56
CA THR A 107 8.28 -20.52 11.57
C THR A 107 8.18 -19.15 10.92
N LEU A 108 6.98 -18.69 10.55
CA LEU A 108 6.78 -17.34 10.01
C LEU A 108 7.16 -16.25 11.01
N GLU A 109 6.80 -16.41 12.28
CA GLU A 109 7.18 -15.48 13.33
C GLU A 109 8.71 -15.39 13.46
N GLN A 110 9.41 -16.51 13.44
CA GLN A 110 10.89 -16.54 13.45
C GLN A 110 11.49 -15.91 12.21
N VAL A 111 10.94 -16.18 11.04
CA VAL A 111 11.37 -15.55 9.78
C VAL A 111 11.24 -14.02 9.85
N MET A 112 10.15 -13.50 10.44
CA MET A 112 9.98 -12.06 10.60
C MET A 112 11.04 -11.46 11.52
N VAL A 113 11.28 -12.10 12.66
CA VAL A 113 12.34 -11.66 13.59
C VAL A 113 13.69 -11.68 12.91
N THR A 114 14.01 -12.75 12.17
CA THR A 114 15.27 -12.89 11.44
C THR A 114 15.42 -11.81 10.37
N ALA A 115 14.38 -11.58 9.55
CA ALA A 115 14.42 -10.57 8.50
C ALA A 115 14.62 -9.15 9.05
N ILE A 116 13.91 -8.81 10.14
CA ILE A 116 14.07 -7.51 10.79
C ILE A 116 15.47 -7.39 11.40
N ASN A 117 15.98 -8.45 12.03
CA ASN A 117 17.34 -8.44 12.60
C ASN A 117 18.42 -8.33 11.51
N GLN A 118 18.25 -8.98 10.37
CA GLN A 118 19.16 -8.81 9.22
C GLN A 118 19.16 -7.35 8.74
N ALA A 119 17.97 -6.74 8.63
CA ALA A 119 17.87 -5.32 8.29
C ALA A 119 18.54 -4.40 9.33
N LEU A 120 18.50 -4.77 10.61
CA LEU A 120 19.20 -4.06 11.69
C LEU A 120 20.70 -4.28 11.65
N CYS A 121 21.18 -5.49 11.34
CA CYS A 121 22.62 -5.82 11.27
C CYS A 121 23.29 -5.16 10.03
N GLU A 122 22.58 -5.08 8.92
CA GLU A 122 23.05 -4.45 7.68
C GLU A 122 22.61 -2.98 7.57
N LYS A 123 22.45 -2.33 8.71
CA LYS A 123 21.87 -0.98 8.86
C LYS A 123 22.44 0.04 7.88
N ASP A 124 23.76 0.07 7.70
CA ASP A 124 24.38 1.06 6.82
C ASP A 124 24.05 0.82 5.34
N GLN A 125 24.08 -0.43 4.88
CA GLN A 125 23.69 -0.78 3.51
C GLN A 125 22.19 -0.56 3.28
N PHE A 126 21.40 -0.89 4.28
CA PHE A 126 19.97 -0.67 4.26
C PHE A 126 19.62 0.82 4.16
N LEU A 127 20.28 1.68 4.93
CA LEU A 127 20.15 3.14 4.88
C LEU A 127 20.57 3.72 3.52
N ILE A 128 21.66 3.23 2.94
CA ILE A 128 22.08 3.64 1.59
C ILE A 128 21.03 3.27 0.54
N THR A 129 20.45 2.07 0.64
CA THR A 129 19.38 1.63 -0.27
C THR A 129 18.11 2.48 -0.09
N LEU A 130 17.75 2.80 1.15
CA LEU A 130 16.64 3.71 1.45
C LEU A 130 16.86 5.11 0.88
N GLN A 131 18.06 5.67 1.04
CA GLN A 131 18.43 6.98 0.47
C GLN A 131 18.32 6.97 -1.05
N LYS A 132 18.82 5.93 -1.71
CA LYS A 132 18.69 5.77 -3.16
C LYS A 132 17.21 5.68 -3.60
N ASN A 133 16.38 4.97 -2.87
CA ASN A 133 14.94 4.90 -3.13
C ASN A 133 14.26 6.26 -2.95
N ILE A 134 14.64 7.04 -1.92
CA ILE A 134 14.18 8.41 -1.71
C ILE A 134 14.56 9.30 -2.89
N GLU A 135 15.83 9.26 -3.32
CA GLU A 135 16.31 10.04 -4.47
C GLU A 135 15.52 9.71 -5.73
N THR A 136 15.25 8.42 -5.99
CA THR A 136 14.46 7.98 -7.14
C THR A 136 13.03 8.53 -7.07
N VAL A 137 12.40 8.52 -5.89
CA VAL A 137 11.05 9.07 -5.69
C VAL A 137 11.03 10.59 -5.85
N ILE A 138 12.05 11.30 -5.36
CA ILE A 138 12.15 12.76 -5.44
C ILE A 138 12.46 13.22 -6.87
N CYS A 139 13.38 12.56 -7.58
CA CYS A 139 13.78 12.95 -8.95
C CYS A 139 12.59 12.94 -9.93
N HIS A 140 11.56 12.18 -9.65
CA HIS A 140 10.33 12.15 -10.46
C HIS A 140 9.23 13.12 -9.97
N LYS A 141 9.56 14.05 -9.07
CA LYS A 141 8.56 15.00 -8.54
C LYS A 141 8.19 16.03 -9.62
N ASN A 142 7.04 15.85 -10.23
CA ASN A 142 6.47 16.73 -11.27
C ASN A 142 5.86 18.04 -10.69
N SER A 143 6.52 18.66 -9.70
CA SER A 143 6.02 19.90 -9.10
C SER A 143 5.92 21.05 -10.13
N HIS A 144 6.85 21.10 -11.08
CA HIS A 144 6.82 22.09 -12.18
C HIS A 144 5.63 21.87 -13.12
N THR A 145 5.18 20.63 -13.29
CA THR A 145 4.04 20.31 -14.16
C THR A 145 2.72 20.83 -13.55
N LEU A 146 2.53 20.64 -12.24
CA LEU A 146 1.30 21.10 -11.55
C LEU A 146 1.18 22.64 -11.58
N THR A 147 2.26 23.36 -11.29
CA THR A 147 2.25 24.83 -11.35
C THR A 147 2.02 25.37 -12.76
N ALA A 148 2.57 24.72 -13.79
CA ALA A 148 2.33 25.05 -15.18
C ALA A 148 0.88 24.79 -15.59
N ILE A 149 0.30 23.67 -15.19
CA ILE A 149 -1.11 23.33 -15.43
C ILE A 149 -2.02 24.35 -14.73
N ASP A 150 -1.75 24.72 -13.48
CA ASP A 150 -2.56 25.68 -12.74
C ASP A 150 -2.52 27.08 -13.37
N LYS A 151 -1.35 27.50 -13.82
CA LYS A 151 -1.21 28.76 -14.56
C LYS A 151 -2.01 28.75 -15.85
N ARG A 152 -1.91 27.67 -16.62
CA ARG A 152 -2.65 27.51 -17.87
C ARG A 152 -4.17 27.44 -17.65
N LEU A 153 -4.62 26.76 -16.60
CA LEU A 153 -6.03 26.73 -16.21
C LEU A 153 -6.57 28.12 -15.88
N THR A 154 -5.81 28.93 -15.15
CA THR A 154 -6.21 30.33 -14.83
C THR A 154 -6.29 31.20 -16.07
N GLU A 155 -5.35 31.05 -17.01
CA GLU A 155 -5.38 31.76 -18.30
C GLU A 155 -6.62 31.37 -19.12
N LEU A 156 -6.89 30.08 -19.27
CA LEU A 156 -8.05 29.58 -20.03
C LEU A 156 -9.38 29.94 -19.37
N GLN A 157 -9.46 29.98 -18.06
CA GLN A 157 -10.65 30.46 -17.34
C GLN A 157 -10.94 31.93 -17.61
N ALA A 158 -9.88 32.78 -17.63
CA ALA A 158 -10.03 34.16 -17.98
C ALA A 158 -10.43 34.38 -19.46
N GLU A 159 -9.93 33.54 -20.35
CA GLU A 159 -10.30 33.52 -21.76
C GLU A 159 -11.76 33.07 -21.96
N LEU A 160 -12.18 32.02 -21.27
CA LEU A 160 -13.56 31.52 -21.28
C LEU A 160 -14.56 32.62 -20.85
N LEU A 161 -14.23 33.38 -19.81
CA LEU A 161 -15.07 34.48 -19.37
C LEU A 161 -15.19 35.62 -20.42
N LYS A 162 -14.12 35.91 -21.14
CA LYS A 162 -14.13 36.87 -22.25
C LYS A 162 -14.96 36.38 -23.44
N LEU A 163 -14.80 35.14 -23.83
CA LEU A 163 -15.58 34.55 -24.92
C LEU A 163 -17.07 34.43 -24.57
N ALA A 164 -17.40 34.03 -23.34
CA ALA A 164 -18.79 33.98 -22.87
C ALA A 164 -19.46 35.37 -22.87
N SER A 165 -18.73 36.44 -22.55
CA SER A 165 -19.25 37.81 -22.60
C SER A 165 -19.47 38.29 -24.04
N SER A 166 -18.69 37.82 -25.00
CA SER A 166 -18.79 38.20 -26.41
C SER A 166 -19.72 37.28 -27.24
N LYS A 167 -20.38 36.28 -26.61
CA LYS A 167 -21.19 35.22 -27.25
C LYS A 167 -20.45 34.50 -28.38
N ALA A 168 -19.14 34.40 -28.30
CA ALA A 168 -18.32 33.63 -29.23
C ALA A 168 -18.30 32.16 -28.84
N ASP A 169 -17.89 31.28 -29.76
CA ASP A 169 -17.74 29.85 -29.52
C ASP A 169 -16.64 29.58 -28.50
N TYR A 170 -16.99 28.90 -27.41
CA TYR A 170 -16.08 28.57 -26.28
C TYR A 170 -15.86 27.06 -26.09
N GLU A 171 -16.39 26.22 -26.99
CA GLU A 171 -16.37 24.76 -26.86
C GLU A 171 -14.94 24.23 -26.77
N LYS A 172 -14.03 24.69 -27.63
CA LYS A 172 -12.62 24.26 -27.62
C LYS A 172 -11.87 24.65 -26.33
N VAL A 173 -12.16 25.81 -25.76
CA VAL A 173 -11.55 26.27 -24.50
C VAL A 173 -12.10 25.45 -23.33
N GLY A 174 -13.39 25.09 -23.40
CA GLY A 174 -14.02 24.18 -22.44
C GLY A 174 -13.36 22.80 -22.44
N ASP A 175 -13.16 22.20 -23.59
CA ASP A 175 -12.53 20.88 -23.74
C ASP A 175 -11.08 20.88 -23.24
N GLU A 176 -10.32 21.95 -23.52
CA GLU A 176 -8.94 22.07 -23.02
C GLU A 176 -8.90 22.20 -21.49
N ILE A 177 -9.85 22.93 -20.89
CA ILE A 177 -9.98 23.02 -19.42
C ILE A 177 -10.30 21.65 -18.81
N TYR A 178 -11.20 20.87 -19.42
CA TYR A 178 -11.52 19.53 -18.95
C TYR A 178 -10.31 18.61 -19.00
N ARG A 179 -9.60 18.61 -20.12
CA ARG A 179 -8.38 17.82 -20.31
C ARG A 179 -7.31 18.16 -19.26
N LEU A 180 -7.04 19.46 -19.06
CA LEU A 180 -6.03 19.88 -18.08
C LEU A 180 -6.44 19.59 -16.63
N ARG A 181 -7.72 19.61 -16.31
CA ARG A 181 -8.21 19.20 -14.98
C ARG A 181 -8.00 17.70 -14.74
N GLU A 182 -8.27 16.87 -15.76
CA GLU A 182 -8.02 15.43 -15.66
C GLU A 182 -6.52 15.13 -15.50
N GLU A 183 -5.67 15.82 -16.27
CA GLU A 183 -4.21 15.71 -16.16
C GLU A 183 -3.70 16.16 -14.79
N LYS A 184 -4.23 17.27 -14.26
CA LYS A 184 -3.96 17.72 -12.90
C LYS A 184 -4.34 16.68 -11.85
N GLN A 185 -5.52 16.10 -11.96
CA GLN A 185 -5.99 15.08 -11.04
C GLN A 185 -5.09 13.83 -11.06
N LYS A 186 -4.68 13.36 -12.24
CA LYS A 186 -3.73 12.24 -12.39
C LYS A 186 -2.40 12.56 -11.72
N ALA A 187 -1.83 13.74 -11.99
CA ALA A 187 -0.57 14.17 -11.40
C ALA A 187 -0.65 14.33 -9.87
N GLN A 188 -1.79 14.78 -9.33
CA GLN A 188 -2.02 14.86 -7.89
C GLN A 188 -2.07 13.48 -7.24
N VAL A 189 -2.77 12.51 -7.83
CA VAL A 189 -2.83 11.13 -7.33
C VAL A 189 -1.44 10.48 -7.34
N GLU A 190 -0.67 10.69 -8.40
CA GLU A 190 0.71 10.19 -8.46
C GLU A 190 1.61 10.81 -7.38
N ASN A 191 1.49 12.12 -7.13
CA ASN A 191 2.28 12.78 -6.09
C ASN A 191 1.89 12.30 -4.69
N LEU A 192 0.61 12.09 -4.41
CA LEU A 192 0.15 11.52 -3.13
C LEU A 192 0.74 10.13 -2.89
N GLY A 193 0.77 9.26 -3.90
CA GLY A 193 1.38 7.94 -3.79
C GLY A 193 2.89 8.02 -3.49
N ARG A 194 3.60 9.00 -4.05
CA ARG A 194 5.02 9.22 -3.78
C ARG A 194 5.28 9.76 -2.38
N ASP A 195 4.48 10.73 -1.92
CA ASP A 195 4.59 11.28 -0.58
C ASP A 195 4.34 10.20 0.49
N GLU A 196 3.40 9.28 0.22
CA GLU A 196 3.14 8.12 1.08
C GLU A 196 4.34 7.16 1.10
N LEU A 197 4.92 6.83 -0.06
CA LEU A 197 6.11 5.99 -0.13
C LEU A 197 7.29 6.62 0.60
N GLN A 198 7.51 7.93 0.42
CA GLN A 198 8.55 8.67 1.14
C GLN A 198 8.34 8.62 2.66
N LYS A 199 7.10 8.74 3.14
CA LYS A 199 6.77 8.61 4.56
C LYS A 199 7.13 7.21 5.08
N ARG A 200 6.77 6.15 4.35
CA ARG A 200 7.11 4.76 4.72
C ARG A 200 8.62 4.52 4.79
N ILE A 201 9.38 5.08 3.86
CA ILE A 201 10.84 5.01 3.86
C ILE A 201 11.41 5.76 5.06
N ASN A 202 10.92 6.96 5.37
CA ASN A 202 11.35 7.74 6.52
C ASN A 202 11.02 7.02 7.85
N ASP A 203 9.84 6.42 7.97
CA ASP A 203 9.44 5.63 9.14
C ASP A 203 10.37 4.43 9.36
N MET A 204 10.78 3.76 8.27
CA MET A 204 11.75 2.67 8.34
C MET A 204 13.14 3.17 8.75
N SER A 205 13.58 4.29 8.20
CA SER A 205 14.87 4.90 8.57
C SER A 205 14.91 5.32 10.04
N ALA A 206 13.85 5.94 10.55
CA ALA A 206 13.72 6.30 11.95
C ALA A 206 13.75 5.06 12.85
N PHE A 207 13.01 4.01 12.49
CA PHE A 207 13.03 2.74 13.21
C PHE A 207 14.44 2.15 13.29
N LEU A 208 15.17 2.09 12.17
CA LEU A 208 16.53 1.58 12.15
C LEU A 208 17.51 2.41 13.00
N GLN A 209 17.25 3.71 13.17
CA GLN A 209 18.06 4.58 14.01
C GLN A 209 17.74 4.43 15.50
N GLU A 210 16.47 4.29 15.84
CA GLU A 210 15.99 4.20 17.22
C GLU A 210 16.20 2.83 17.86
N GLN A 211 16.26 1.76 17.06
CA GLN A 211 16.43 0.38 17.54
C GLN A 211 17.92 -0.04 17.47
N PRO A 212 18.68 0.08 18.57
CA PRO A 212 20.09 -0.31 18.60
C PRO A 212 20.30 -1.82 18.80
N THR A 213 19.29 -2.55 19.26
CA THR A 213 19.38 -3.96 19.66
C THR A 213 18.51 -4.85 18.79
N ALA A 214 19.00 -6.09 18.54
CA ALA A 214 18.25 -7.12 17.83
C ALA A 214 16.94 -7.46 18.57
N LEU A 215 15.89 -7.73 17.79
CA LEU A 215 14.62 -8.22 18.31
C LEU A 215 14.78 -9.66 18.81
N VAL A 216 14.31 -9.89 20.04
CA VAL A 216 14.35 -11.23 20.66
C VAL A 216 13.04 -11.99 20.45
N GLN A 217 11.93 -11.26 20.32
CA GLN A 217 10.60 -11.83 20.23
C GLN A 217 9.83 -11.22 19.06
N TYR A 218 8.87 -12.00 18.54
CA TYR A 218 7.93 -11.56 17.53
C TYR A 218 7.02 -10.44 18.07
N ASP A 219 6.92 -9.35 17.31
CA ASP A 219 6.01 -8.24 17.57
C ASP A 219 5.10 -8.03 16.36
N GLU A 220 3.81 -8.32 16.54
CA GLU A 220 2.81 -8.19 15.49
C GLU A 220 2.64 -6.74 15.00
N ALA A 221 2.66 -5.77 15.91
CA ALA A 221 2.50 -4.36 15.57
C ALA A 221 3.64 -3.88 14.69
N LEU A 222 4.86 -4.30 15.02
CA LEU A 222 6.06 -3.99 14.27
C LEU A 222 6.04 -4.62 12.87
N VAL A 223 5.65 -5.90 12.77
CA VAL A 223 5.53 -6.60 11.49
C VAL A 223 4.49 -5.90 10.59
N ARG A 224 3.31 -5.56 11.11
CA ARG A 224 2.28 -4.82 10.37
C ARG A 224 2.78 -3.44 9.89
N ARG A 225 3.62 -2.78 10.68
CA ARG A 225 4.19 -1.47 10.35
C ARG A 225 5.24 -1.55 9.25
N LEU A 226 6.12 -2.56 9.28
CA LEU A 226 7.31 -2.63 8.45
C LEU A 226 7.19 -3.51 7.21
N ILE A 227 6.44 -4.61 7.29
CA ILE A 227 6.40 -5.64 6.26
C ILE A 227 5.21 -5.41 5.33
N GLU A 228 5.47 -5.48 4.02
CA GLU A 228 4.45 -5.42 2.98
C GLU A 228 3.94 -6.82 2.64
N LYS A 229 4.86 -7.74 2.30
CA LYS A 229 4.53 -9.11 1.95
C LYS A 229 5.68 -10.08 2.20
N VAL A 230 5.34 -11.35 2.24
CA VAL A 230 6.28 -12.46 2.39
C VAL A 230 6.03 -13.45 1.26
N ILE A 231 7.04 -13.74 0.47
CA ILE A 231 6.97 -14.72 -0.61
C ILE A 231 7.59 -16.02 -0.12
N VAL A 232 6.82 -17.10 -0.17
CA VAL A 232 7.24 -18.42 0.28
C VAL A 232 7.73 -19.23 -0.90
N TYR A 233 9.01 -19.58 -0.90
CA TYR A 233 9.63 -20.53 -1.83
C TYR A 233 9.88 -21.88 -1.14
N GLU A 234 10.40 -22.84 -1.87
CA GLU A 234 10.67 -24.15 -1.34
C GLU A 234 11.71 -24.13 -0.22
N ASN A 235 12.81 -23.40 -0.39
CA ASN A 235 13.98 -23.39 0.51
C ASN A 235 14.23 -22.04 1.17
N LYS A 236 13.46 -21.02 0.86
CA LYS A 236 13.65 -19.66 1.41
C LYS A 236 12.34 -18.89 1.53
N PHE A 237 12.40 -17.83 2.30
CA PHE A 237 11.40 -16.77 2.34
C PHE A 237 12.00 -15.46 1.85
N THR A 238 11.30 -14.75 0.98
CA THR A 238 11.66 -13.38 0.63
C THR A 238 10.69 -12.45 1.33
N VAL A 239 11.21 -11.65 2.24
CA VAL A 239 10.44 -10.66 3.01
C VAL A 239 10.61 -9.30 2.35
N GLU A 240 9.51 -8.71 1.91
CA GLU A 240 9.47 -7.38 1.32
C GLU A 240 8.97 -6.37 2.35
N PHE A 241 9.78 -5.38 2.62
CA PHE A 241 9.44 -4.26 3.51
C PHE A 241 8.62 -3.21 2.75
N LYS A 242 7.75 -2.49 3.47
CA LYS A 242 6.96 -1.36 2.91
C LYS A 242 7.82 -0.26 2.29
N SER A 243 9.09 -0.21 2.65
CA SER A 243 10.10 0.68 2.05
C SER A 243 10.60 0.21 0.66
N GLY A 244 10.14 -0.95 0.18
CA GLY A 244 10.58 -1.57 -1.07
C GLY A 244 11.89 -2.35 -0.98
N VAL A 245 12.46 -2.47 0.22
CA VAL A 245 13.65 -3.31 0.44
C VAL A 245 13.23 -4.75 0.64
N THR A 246 14.01 -5.69 0.12
CA THR A 246 13.77 -7.14 0.23
C THR A 246 14.91 -7.82 0.97
N VAL A 247 14.55 -8.78 1.83
CA VAL A 247 15.50 -9.61 2.58
C VAL A 247 15.15 -11.07 2.36
N ASP A 248 16.16 -11.87 2.00
CA ASP A 248 16.00 -13.32 1.86
C ASP A 248 16.41 -14.02 3.15
N VAL A 249 15.49 -14.83 3.69
CA VAL A 249 15.72 -15.65 4.88
C VAL A 249 15.71 -17.12 4.45
N ASN A 250 16.85 -17.80 4.59
CA ASN A 250 16.96 -19.23 4.36
C ASN A 250 16.51 -19.99 5.60
N GLU A 251 15.91 -21.15 5.39
CA GLU A 251 15.47 -22.06 6.47
C GLU A 251 16.56 -23.00 6.89
#